data_0e350ad717644f592b739acfb9f682b4
#
_entry.id   0e350ad717644f592b739acfb9f682b4
#
_cell.length_a   1.000
_cell.length_b   1.000
_cell.length_c   1.000
_cell.angle_alpha   90.00
_cell.angle_beta   90.00
_cell.angle_gamma   90.00
#
_symmetry.space_group_name_H-M   'P 1'
#
loop_
_entity.id
_entity.type
_entity.pdbx_description
1 polymer ?
#
loop_
_entity_poly.entity_id
_entity_poly.type
_entity_poly.pdbx_seq_one_letter_code
_entity_poly.pdbx_strand_id
1 'polypeptide(L)'
;MKTVNCLKFAASIVCAAFTFALASCTKDDATSIKFNPSAVSVVVNGIQNVTVSGGDGTYTAKSSDEKIATVTVSKATITVKGIKTGNATITVTDSKKVTGTLNVTVVDGVVADKATVSVAVGKEDVVNISGGTAPYTVASKNEKIATASIKDSKLTIKGVAEGSTTVTITDKNKTAATVTVTVTK
;
A
#
# COMPACT_ATOMS: atom_id res chain seq x y z
N MET A 1 -10.07 42.91 -1.36
CA MET A 1 -11.38 43.48 -1.64
C MET A 1 -11.30 44.32 -2.91
N LYS A 2 -11.72 43.80 -4.04
CA LYS A 2 -12.11 44.56 -5.22
C LYS A 2 -13.18 43.76 -5.92
N THR A 3 -14.41 44.15 -5.68
CA THR A 3 -15.61 43.73 -6.36
C THR A 3 -15.64 44.33 -7.77
N VAL A 4 -15.82 43.51 -8.79
CA VAL A 4 -16.10 43.97 -10.16
C VAL A 4 -17.56 43.81 -10.42
N ASN A 5 -18.25 44.95 -10.49
CA ASN A 5 -19.67 45.08 -10.85
C ASN A 5 -19.88 44.69 -12.33
N CYS A 6 -20.82 43.77 -12.54
CA CYS A 6 -21.37 43.46 -13.83
C CYS A 6 -22.48 44.50 -14.14
N LEU A 7 -22.23 45.42 -15.06
CA LEU A 7 -23.20 46.41 -15.50
C LEU A 7 -24.02 45.83 -16.66
N LYS A 8 -25.33 45.73 -16.46
CA LYS A 8 -26.32 45.39 -17.49
C LYS A 8 -26.44 46.50 -18.49
N PHE A 9 -26.31 46.23 -19.78
CA PHE A 9 -26.89 47.05 -20.85
C PHE A 9 -27.71 46.16 -21.78
N ALA A 10 -28.97 46.52 -21.89
CA ALA A 10 -29.92 46.00 -22.88
C ALA A 10 -29.89 46.89 -24.11
N ALA A 11 -30.03 46.29 -25.23
CA ALA A 11 -30.82 46.65 -26.40
C ALA A 11 -30.10 46.60 -27.76
N SER A 12 -30.72 45.81 -28.61
CA SER A 12 -31.10 46.03 -30.03
C SER A 12 -30.12 45.61 -31.13
N ILE A 13 -30.44 44.46 -31.71
CA ILE A 13 -30.55 44.04 -33.12
C ILE A 13 -29.59 44.72 -34.12
N VAL A 14 -28.68 43.93 -34.75
CA VAL A 14 -28.50 43.79 -36.21
C VAL A 14 -27.73 42.49 -36.50
N CYS A 15 -28.29 41.68 -37.40
CA CYS A 15 -27.73 40.44 -37.96
C CYS A 15 -26.45 40.71 -38.77
N ALA A 16 -25.34 40.15 -38.39
CA ALA A 16 -24.24 39.87 -39.32
C ALA A 16 -23.55 38.59 -38.83
N ALA A 17 -23.60 37.55 -39.67
CA ALA A 17 -22.95 36.28 -39.44
C ALA A 17 -21.44 36.47 -39.38
N PHE A 18 -20.87 36.49 -38.16
CA PHE A 18 -19.45 36.37 -37.93
C PHE A 18 -19.25 35.10 -37.12
N THR A 19 -18.75 34.08 -37.80
CA THR A 19 -18.31 32.83 -37.15
C THR A 19 -17.14 33.14 -36.23
N PHE A 20 -17.43 33.50 -34.99
CA PHE A 20 -16.45 33.54 -33.93
C PHE A 20 -16.16 32.09 -33.53
N ALA A 21 -15.03 31.59 -34.02
CA ALA A 21 -14.44 30.42 -33.41
C ALA A 21 -14.14 30.79 -31.97
N LEU A 22 -14.98 30.34 -31.04
CA LEU A 22 -14.66 30.31 -29.63
C LEU A 22 -13.48 29.35 -29.47
N ALA A 23 -12.26 29.89 -29.52
CA ALA A 23 -11.16 29.24 -28.92
C ALA A 23 -11.50 29.10 -27.43
N SER A 24 -12.06 27.95 -27.08
CA SER A 24 -12.17 27.51 -25.71
C SER A 24 -10.75 27.47 -25.19
N CYS A 25 -10.29 28.53 -24.50
CA CYS A 25 -9.20 28.43 -23.57
C CYS A 25 -9.66 27.43 -22.50
N THR A 26 -9.41 26.17 -22.71
CA THR A 26 -9.31 25.23 -21.62
C THR A 26 -8.16 25.77 -20.77
N LYS A 27 -8.48 26.48 -19.67
CA LYS A 27 -7.61 26.55 -18.54
C LYS A 27 -7.22 25.10 -18.27
N ASP A 28 -5.95 24.79 -18.49
CA ASP A 28 -5.34 23.62 -17.89
C ASP A 28 -5.46 23.83 -16.38
N ASP A 29 -6.60 23.39 -15.81
CA ASP A 29 -6.72 23.22 -14.38
C ASP A 29 -5.64 22.22 -14.03
N ALA A 30 -4.60 22.71 -13.34
CA ALA A 30 -3.53 21.88 -12.83
C ALA A 30 -4.18 20.80 -11.96
N THR A 31 -4.43 19.65 -12.57
CA THR A 31 -5.14 18.54 -11.93
C THR A 31 -4.32 18.09 -10.73
N SER A 32 -4.94 18.10 -9.57
CA SER A 32 -4.29 17.69 -8.32
C SER A 32 -3.67 16.29 -8.46
N ILE A 33 -2.48 16.09 -7.92
CA ILE A 33 -1.83 14.78 -7.89
C ILE A 33 -2.62 13.84 -6.97
N LYS A 34 -2.99 12.68 -7.49
CA LYS A 34 -3.73 11.62 -6.79
C LYS A 34 -2.89 10.35 -6.74
N PHE A 35 -3.11 9.58 -5.69
CA PHE A 35 -2.38 8.33 -5.43
C PHE A 35 -3.35 7.15 -5.37
N ASN A 36 -2.94 6.04 -5.93
CA ASN A 36 -3.67 4.78 -5.79
C ASN A 36 -2.68 3.66 -5.41
N PRO A 37 -2.74 3.16 -4.16
CA PRO A 37 -3.62 3.56 -3.05
C PRO A 37 -3.30 4.96 -2.49
N SER A 38 -4.28 5.60 -1.81
CA SER A 38 -4.15 6.95 -1.23
C SER A 38 -3.34 7.00 0.08
N ALA A 39 -3.06 5.86 0.68
CA ALA A 39 -2.16 5.67 1.82
C ALA A 39 -1.46 4.32 1.69
N VAL A 40 -0.28 4.19 2.26
CA VAL A 40 0.56 2.99 2.17
C VAL A 40 0.92 2.48 3.55
N SER A 41 0.72 1.18 3.75
CA SER A 41 1.35 0.43 4.84
C SER A 41 2.32 -0.57 4.23
N VAL A 42 3.59 -0.50 4.60
CA VAL A 42 4.66 -1.36 4.09
C VAL A 42 5.46 -1.95 5.25
N VAL A 43 5.85 -3.21 5.14
CA VAL A 43 6.71 -3.83 6.16
C VAL A 43 8.16 -3.37 6.01
N VAL A 44 8.92 -3.44 7.08
CA VAL A 44 10.38 -3.19 7.03
C VAL A 44 11.02 -4.10 5.98
N ASN A 45 11.87 -3.54 5.13
CA ASN A 45 12.46 -4.15 3.94
C ASN A 45 11.46 -4.54 2.83
N GLY A 46 10.17 -4.33 3.04
CA GLY A 46 9.15 -4.53 2.01
C GLY A 46 9.09 -3.37 1.01
N ILE A 47 8.41 -3.63 -0.10
CA ILE A 47 8.23 -2.69 -1.20
C ILE A 47 6.75 -2.60 -1.55
N GLN A 48 6.28 -1.36 -1.76
CA GLN A 48 4.92 -1.09 -2.23
C GLN A 48 4.94 -0.13 -3.41
N ASN A 49 4.25 -0.51 -4.48
CA ASN A 49 4.07 0.33 -5.64
C ASN A 49 2.78 1.14 -5.52
N VAL A 50 2.84 2.41 -5.88
CA VAL A 50 1.71 3.34 -5.88
C VAL A 50 1.64 4.03 -7.24
N THR A 51 0.46 4.02 -7.84
CA THR A 51 0.22 4.73 -9.08
C THR A 51 -0.09 6.18 -8.79
N VAL A 52 0.58 7.08 -9.50
CA VAL A 52 0.36 8.52 -9.45
C VAL A 52 -0.44 8.95 -10.67
N SER A 53 -1.43 9.81 -10.49
CA SER A 53 -2.25 10.37 -11.56
C SER A 53 -2.50 11.86 -11.33
N GLY A 54 -2.88 12.58 -12.38
CA GLY A 54 -3.01 14.04 -12.35
C GLY A 54 -1.66 14.73 -12.59
N GLY A 55 -1.62 16.06 -12.47
CA GLY A 55 -0.45 16.84 -12.84
C GLY A 55 -0.13 16.74 -14.33
N ASP A 56 1.13 16.93 -14.70
CA ASP A 56 1.61 16.89 -16.10
C ASP A 56 2.24 15.53 -16.51
N GLY A 57 2.27 14.54 -15.60
CA GLY A 57 2.81 13.20 -15.87
C GLY A 57 4.31 13.04 -15.67
N THR A 58 5.04 14.12 -15.37
CA THR A 58 6.47 14.07 -15.02
C THR A 58 6.64 14.31 -13.54
N TYR A 59 6.99 13.27 -12.79
CA TYR A 59 6.99 13.34 -11.34
C TYR A 59 8.39 13.22 -10.74
N THR A 60 8.60 13.95 -9.65
CA THR A 60 9.68 13.75 -8.68
C THR A 60 9.08 13.44 -7.33
N ALA A 61 9.75 12.65 -6.51
CA ALA A 61 9.27 12.31 -5.18
C ALA A 61 10.38 12.44 -4.14
N LYS A 62 9.98 12.88 -2.94
CA LYS A 62 10.88 13.02 -1.79
C LYS A 62 10.22 12.49 -0.54
N SER A 63 10.94 11.70 0.25
CA SER A 63 10.51 11.28 1.58
C SER A 63 10.80 12.37 2.61
N SER A 64 9.91 12.52 3.59
CA SER A 64 10.15 13.38 4.77
C SER A 64 11.23 12.80 5.69
N ASP A 65 11.37 11.47 5.70
CA ASP A 65 12.42 10.77 6.46
C ASP A 65 12.86 9.49 5.72
N GLU A 66 14.02 9.56 5.07
CA GLU A 66 14.60 8.43 4.35
C GLU A 66 15.09 7.30 5.23
N LYS A 67 15.22 7.52 6.55
CA LYS A 67 15.53 6.46 7.52
C LYS A 67 14.30 5.60 7.84
N ILE A 68 13.10 6.11 7.58
CA ILE A 68 11.83 5.37 7.76
C ILE A 68 11.40 4.75 6.44
N ALA A 69 11.33 5.55 5.38
CA ALA A 69 10.93 5.06 4.05
C ALA A 69 11.68 5.80 2.95
N THR A 70 12.13 5.07 1.94
CA THR A 70 12.69 5.63 0.71
C THR A 70 11.69 5.52 -0.43
N VAL A 71 11.83 6.39 -1.43
CA VAL A 71 10.96 6.43 -2.60
C VAL A 71 11.77 6.55 -3.88
N THR A 72 11.37 5.84 -4.92
CA THR A 72 11.87 5.99 -6.28
C THR A 72 10.70 6.21 -7.23
N VAL A 73 10.94 6.92 -8.33
CA VAL A 73 9.92 7.26 -9.33
C VAL A 73 10.28 6.60 -10.65
N SER A 74 9.30 5.94 -11.26
CA SER A 74 9.39 5.43 -12.63
C SER A 74 8.10 5.76 -13.36
N LYS A 75 8.14 6.76 -14.24
CA LYS A 75 6.97 7.28 -14.96
C LYS A 75 5.85 7.66 -13.96
N ALA A 76 4.68 7.05 -14.09
CA ALA A 76 3.51 7.25 -13.23
C ALA A 76 3.45 6.31 -12.02
N THR A 77 4.54 5.60 -11.72
CA THR A 77 4.62 4.70 -10.56
C THR A 77 5.71 5.17 -9.62
N ILE A 78 5.37 5.32 -8.36
CA ILE A 78 6.33 5.48 -7.27
C ILE A 78 6.47 4.17 -6.52
N THR A 79 7.70 3.79 -6.22
CA THR A 79 8.03 2.60 -5.45
C THR A 79 8.50 3.05 -4.07
N VAL A 80 7.74 2.69 -3.05
CA VAL A 80 8.05 2.99 -1.64
C VAL A 80 8.67 1.77 -1.00
N LYS A 81 9.84 1.92 -0.37
CA LYS A 81 10.52 0.87 0.40
C LYS A 81 10.56 1.25 1.86
N GLY A 82 10.08 0.37 2.73
CA GLY A 82 10.17 0.50 4.19
C GLY A 82 11.60 0.21 4.67
N ILE A 83 12.15 1.07 5.51
CA ILE A 83 13.50 0.92 6.09
C ILE A 83 13.42 0.64 7.58
N LYS A 84 12.60 1.38 8.31
CA LYS A 84 12.43 1.27 9.76
C LYS A 84 10.98 1.60 10.10
N THR A 85 10.46 0.97 11.14
CA THR A 85 9.11 1.27 11.70
C THR A 85 8.94 2.75 12.01
N GLY A 86 7.80 3.28 11.60
CA GLY A 86 7.45 4.70 11.79
C GLY A 86 6.55 5.22 10.68
N ASN A 87 6.32 6.52 10.71
CA ASN A 87 5.53 7.21 9.71
C ASN A 87 6.42 8.16 8.90
N ALA A 88 6.23 8.17 7.60
CA ALA A 88 6.86 9.13 6.70
C ALA A 88 5.81 9.67 5.72
N THR A 89 6.03 10.87 5.21
CA THR A 89 5.22 11.47 4.16
C THR A 89 6.05 11.57 2.88
N ILE A 90 5.53 11.03 1.80
CA ILE A 90 6.13 11.17 0.47
C ILE A 90 5.48 12.36 -0.21
N THR A 91 6.26 13.38 -0.55
CA THR A 91 5.83 14.51 -1.36
C THR A 91 6.20 14.25 -2.81
N VAL A 92 5.20 14.23 -3.68
CA VAL A 92 5.37 14.09 -5.13
C VAL A 92 5.11 15.45 -5.76
N THR A 93 5.97 15.86 -6.66
CA THR A 93 5.92 17.15 -7.35
C THR A 93 6.05 16.93 -8.85
N ASP A 94 5.21 17.56 -9.64
CA ASP A 94 5.31 17.54 -11.10
C ASP A 94 6.19 18.68 -11.62
N SER A 95 6.40 18.75 -12.95
CA SER A 95 7.24 19.79 -13.56
C SER A 95 6.63 21.21 -13.45
N LYS A 96 5.30 21.30 -13.30
CA LYS A 96 4.57 22.57 -13.08
C LYS A 96 4.51 23.00 -11.61
N LYS A 97 5.22 22.31 -10.71
CA LYS A 97 5.24 22.57 -9.26
C LYS A 97 3.93 22.23 -8.53
N VAL A 98 3.04 21.45 -9.15
CA VAL A 98 1.89 20.88 -8.43
C VAL A 98 2.39 19.79 -7.50
N THR A 99 1.95 19.81 -6.25
CA THR A 99 2.39 18.86 -5.23
C THR A 99 1.23 17.99 -4.73
N GLY A 100 1.55 16.75 -4.41
CA GLY A 100 0.67 15.84 -3.68
C GLY A 100 1.43 15.13 -2.57
N THR A 101 0.75 14.74 -1.51
CA THR A 101 1.35 14.05 -0.36
C THR A 101 0.73 12.68 -0.17
N LEU A 102 1.56 11.69 0.09
CA LEU A 102 1.18 10.30 0.38
C LEU A 102 1.69 9.93 1.77
N ASN A 103 0.79 9.52 2.64
CA ASN A 103 1.16 9.02 3.96
C ASN A 103 1.62 7.56 3.86
N VAL A 104 2.78 7.29 4.46
CA VAL A 104 3.41 5.98 4.51
C VAL A 104 3.60 5.59 5.97
N THR A 105 3.08 4.42 6.34
CA THR A 105 3.35 3.78 7.63
C THR A 105 4.21 2.55 7.39
N VAL A 106 5.38 2.51 8.02
CA VAL A 106 6.25 1.34 8.00
C VAL A 106 6.04 0.56 9.28
N VAL A 107 5.68 -0.72 9.15
CA VAL A 107 5.40 -1.64 10.27
C VAL A 107 6.38 -2.80 10.26
N ASP A 108 6.60 -3.43 11.41
CA ASP A 108 7.33 -4.69 11.45
C ASP A 108 6.47 -5.78 10.80
N GLY A 109 7.07 -6.55 9.90
CA GLY A 109 6.43 -7.73 9.32
C GLY A 109 6.45 -8.90 10.29
N VAL A 110 5.45 -9.78 10.20
CA VAL A 110 5.45 -11.08 10.89
C VAL A 110 6.49 -11.98 10.24
N VAL A 111 7.33 -12.59 11.04
CA VAL A 111 8.37 -13.54 10.60
C VAL A 111 8.25 -14.82 11.38
N ALA A 112 8.16 -15.95 10.67
CA ALA A 112 8.30 -17.30 11.24
C ALA A 112 9.75 -17.76 11.11
N ASP A 113 10.32 -18.34 12.17
CA ASP A 113 11.71 -18.84 12.16
C ASP A 113 11.90 -20.05 11.22
N LYS A 114 10.79 -20.72 10.86
CA LYS A 114 10.76 -21.82 9.88
C LYS A 114 9.76 -21.48 8.76
N ALA A 115 10.23 -21.42 7.54
CA ALA A 115 9.35 -21.26 6.36
C ALA A 115 8.66 -22.57 5.97
N THR A 116 9.26 -23.72 6.34
CA THR A 116 8.75 -25.07 6.10
C THR A 116 8.84 -25.90 7.36
N VAL A 117 7.85 -26.74 7.58
CA VAL A 117 7.77 -27.69 8.69
C VAL A 117 7.42 -29.07 8.15
N SER A 118 8.15 -30.09 8.62
CA SER A 118 7.80 -31.49 8.39
C SER A 118 7.46 -32.15 9.73
N VAL A 119 6.25 -32.67 9.87
CA VAL A 119 5.76 -33.26 11.11
C VAL A 119 5.06 -34.57 10.82
N ALA A 120 5.26 -35.60 11.66
CA ALA A 120 4.55 -36.86 11.49
C ALA A 120 3.11 -36.77 11.99
N VAL A 121 2.23 -37.62 11.48
CA VAL A 121 0.84 -37.72 11.94
C VAL A 121 0.79 -37.91 13.47
N GLY A 122 -0.03 -37.10 14.12
CA GLY A 122 -0.20 -37.12 15.59
C GLY A 122 0.91 -36.41 16.37
N LYS A 123 1.98 -35.93 15.71
CA LYS A 123 3.07 -35.16 16.33
C LYS A 123 2.86 -33.67 16.18
N GLU A 124 3.64 -32.91 16.95
CA GLU A 124 3.61 -31.46 16.96
C GLU A 124 5.02 -30.90 16.70
N ASP A 125 5.09 -29.78 16.00
CA ASP A 125 6.31 -28.95 15.88
C ASP A 125 5.98 -27.52 16.27
N VAL A 126 6.99 -26.82 16.80
CA VAL A 126 6.85 -25.43 17.26
C VAL A 126 7.67 -24.52 16.35
N VAL A 127 7.05 -23.45 15.92
CA VAL A 127 7.62 -22.38 15.11
C VAL A 127 7.55 -21.09 15.93
N ASN A 128 8.69 -20.39 16.09
CA ASN A 128 8.71 -19.12 16.79
C ASN A 128 8.35 -17.98 15.83
N ILE A 129 7.49 -17.10 16.32
CA ILE A 129 7.03 -15.93 15.57
C ILE A 129 7.72 -14.70 16.16
N SER A 130 8.24 -13.85 15.28
CA SER A 130 8.87 -12.58 15.63
C SER A 130 8.35 -11.46 14.71
N GLY A 131 8.58 -10.21 15.10
CA GLY A 131 8.07 -9.04 14.38
C GLY A 131 6.55 -8.97 14.37
N GLY A 132 6.00 -8.00 13.64
CA GLY A 132 4.57 -7.71 13.63
C GLY A 132 4.06 -7.14 14.95
N THR A 133 2.75 -6.99 15.06
CA THR A 133 2.07 -6.44 16.24
C THR A 133 1.06 -7.46 16.78
N ALA A 134 1.26 -7.91 18.02
CA ALA A 134 0.28 -8.79 18.70
C ALA A 134 -1.09 -8.08 18.88
N PRO A 135 -2.20 -8.84 18.94
CA PRO A 135 -2.31 -10.29 18.94
C PRO A 135 -2.15 -10.88 17.54
N TYR A 136 -1.61 -12.10 17.50
CA TYR A 136 -1.53 -12.89 16.29
C TYR A 136 -2.73 -13.81 16.16
N THR A 137 -3.19 -14.02 14.94
CA THR A 137 -4.17 -15.02 14.56
C THR A 137 -3.53 -16.03 13.62
N VAL A 138 -4.03 -17.25 13.62
CA VAL A 138 -3.51 -18.34 12.78
C VAL A 138 -4.64 -19.05 12.08
N ALA A 139 -4.43 -19.41 10.81
CA ALA A 139 -5.35 -20.21 10.03
C ALA A 139 -4.59 -21.26 9.22
N SER A 140 -5.02 -22.51 9.31
CA SER A 140 -4.59 -23.58 8.41
C SER A 140 -5.48 -23.59 7.16
N LYS A 141 -4.88 -23.68 5.99
CA LYS A 141 -5.63 -23.82 4.72
C LYS A 141 -6.40 -25.14 4.64
N ASN A 142 -5.90 -26.19 5.30
CA ASN A 142 -6.56 -27.48 5.39
C ASN A 142 -6.33 -28.13 6.76
N GLU A 143 -7.28 -27.97 7.67
CA GLU A 143 -7.22 -28.52 9.03
C GLU A 143 -7.30 -30.05 9.09
N LYS A 144 -7.74 -30.71 8.00
CA LYS A 144 -7.72 -32.17 7.89
C LYS A 144 -6.30 -32.71 7.69
N ILE A 145 -5.35 -31.90 7.24
CA ILE A 145 -3.95 -32.27 7.08
C ILE A 145 -3.13 -31.81 8.29
N ALA A 146 -3.26 -30.56 8.69
CA ALA A 146 -2.60 -30.03 9.87
C ALA A 146 -3.43 -28.96 10.54
N THR A 147 -3.50 -29.00 11.88
CA THR A 147 -4.07 -27.92 12.69
C THR A 147 -2.96 -27.04 13.24
N ALA A 148 -3.29 -25.80 13.53
CA ALA A 148 -2.35 -24.82 14.06
C ALA A 148 -2.99 -24.00 15.18
N SER A 149 -2.23 -23.76 16.22
CA SER A 149 -2.62 -22.88 17.33
C SER A 149 -1.46 -21.95 17.68
N ILE A 150 -1.77 -20.76 18.15
CA ILE A 150 -0.75 -19.79 18.55
C ILE A 150 -1.00 -19.33 19.98
N LYS A 151 0.06 -19.35 20.77
CA LYS A 151 0.06 -18.79 22.13
C LYS A 151 1.29 -17.91 22.27
N ASP A 152 1.04 -16.63 22.62
CA ASP A 152 2.06 -15.60 22.66
C ASP A 152 2.76 -15.48 21.28
N SER A 153 4.02 -15.81 21.17
CA SER A 153 4.80 -15.82 19.93
C SER A 153 5.21 -17.24 19.48
N LYS A 154 4.51 -18.28 19.98
CA LYS A 154 4.79 -19.68 19.64
C LYS A 154 3.61 -20.26 18.87
N LEU A 155 3.87 -20.63 17.62
CA LEU A 155 2.95 -21.34 16.75
C LEU A 155 3.19 -22.83 16.91
N THR A 156 2.20 -23.58 17.39
CA THR A 156 2.21 -25.03 17.45
C THR A 156 1.45 -25.61 16.26
N ILE A 157 2.08 -26.45 15.48
CA ILE A 157 1.53 -27.12 14.31
C ILE A 157 1.44 -28.61 14.62
N LYS A 158 0.24 -29.20 14.47
CA LYS A 158 -0.01 -30.63 14.70
C LYS A 158 -0.39 -31.31 13.40
N GLY A 159 0.30 -32.40 13.05
CA GLY A 159 -0.02 -33.27 11.93
C GLY A 159 -1.29 -34.08 12.21
N VAL A 160 -2.26 -34.05 11.29
CA VAL A 160 -3.53 -34.79 11.38
C VAL A 160 -3.58 -35.94 10.40
N ALA A 161 -3.26 -35.68 9.14
CA ALA A 161 -3.22 -36.70 8.08
C ALA A 161 -2.08 -36.39 7.10
N GLU A 162 -1.57 -37.40 6.43
CA GLU A 162 -0.51 -37.26 5.41
C GLU A 162 -0.94 -36.29 4.31
N GLY A 163 -0.03 -35.38 3.93
CA GLY A 163 -0.27 -34.38 2.89
C GLY A 163 0.49 -33.09 3.13
N SER A 164 0.21 -32.07 2.31
CA SER A 164 0.81 -30.75 2.43
C SER A 164 -0.27 -29.68 2.53
N THR A 165 -0.02 -28.71 3.40
CA THR A 165 -0.89 -27.54 3.59
C THR A 165 -0.08 -26.31 3.93
N THR A 166 -0.72 -25.16 4.00
CA THR A 166 -0.11 -23.89 4.43
C THR A 166 -0.80 -23.38 5.67
N VAL A 167 -0.01 -22.90 6.61
CA VAL A 167 -0.49 -22.17 7.79
C VAL A 167 -0.14 -20.70 7.64
N THR A 168 -1.13 -19.83 7.76
CA THR A 168 -0.98 -18.38 7.68
C THR A 168 -1.08 -17.79 9.08
N ILE A 169 -0.12 -16.98 9.46
CA ILE A 169 -0.08 -16.22 10.70
C ILE A 169 -0.34 -14.75 10.33
N THR A 170 -1.29 -14.11 10.98
CA THR A 170 -1.64 -12.71 10.71
C THR A 170 -1.59 -11.91 12.01
N ASP A 171 -0.97 -10.75 11.98
CA ASP A 171 -0.89 -9.83 13.10
C ASP A 171 -2.09 -8.85 13.18
N LYS A 172 -2.13 -8.01 14.20
CA LYS A 172 -3.14 -6.96 14.37
C LYS A 172 -3.20 -5.99 13.18
N ASN A 173 -2.09 -5.72 12.50
CA ASN A 173 -1.99 -4.80 11.36
C ASN A 173 -2.26 -5.50 10.02
N LYS A 174 -2.71 -6.77 10.06
CA LYS A 174 -2.98 -7.61 8.87
C LYS A 174 -1.72 -7.90 8.03
N THR A 175 -0.53 -7.76 8.61
CA THR A 175 0.67 -8.33 7.98
C THR A 175 0.68 -9.84 8.22
N ALA A 176 1.10 -10.61 7.23
CA ALA A 176 1.00 -12.05 7.29
C ALA A 176 2.31 -12.75 6.92
N ALA A 177 2.60 -13.85 7.60
CA ALA A 177 3.61 -14.83 7.22
C ALA A 177 2.94 -16.17 6.93
N THR A 178 3.56 -16.97 6.07
CA THR A 178 3.09 -18.33 5.73
C THR A 178 4.15 -19.35 6.03
N VAL A 179 3.72 -20.49 6.59
CA VAL A 179 4.54 -21.67 6.82
C VAL A 179 3.95 -22.83 6.01
N THR A 180 4.77 -23.43 5.15
CA THR A 180 4.38 -24.65 4.44
C THR A 180 4.57 -25.85 5.35
N VAL A 181 3.53 -26.65 5.51
CA VAL A 181 3.53 -27.81 6.38
C VAL A 181 3.39 -29.08 5.54
N THR A 182 4.31 -30.00 5.72
CA THR A 182 4.25 -31.35 5.15
C THR A 182 4.06 -32.35 6.29
N VAL A 183 2.97 -33.11 6.24
CA VAL A 183 2.69 -34.16 7.21
C VAL A 183 3.09 -35.51 6.59
N THR A 184 3.94 -36.22 7.29
CA THR A 184 4.43 -37.55 6.90
C THR A 184 3.81 -38.63 7.81
N LYS A 185 3.92 -39.89 7.37
CA LYS A 185 3.48 -41.03 8.21
C LYS A 185 4.26 -41.10 9.50
#